data_0840b85bb21a02443d5143955099385f
#
_entry.id   0840b85bb21a02443d5143955099385f
#
_cell.length_a   1.000
_cell.length_b   1.000
_cell.length_c   1.000
_cell.angle_alpha   90.00
_cell.angle_beta   90.00
_cell.angle_gamma   90.00
#
_symmetry.space_group_name_H-M   'P 1'
#
loop_
_entity.id
_entity.type
_entity.pdbx_description
1 polymer ?
#
loop_
_entity_poly.entity_id
_entity_poly.type
_entity_poly.pdbx_seq_one_letter_code
_entity_poly.pdbx_strand_id
1 'polypeptide(L)'
;MKTNPTSPQRAILHLDLDTFFVSVERLMDRRLNGQPILIGGTGDRGVVAACSYETRAFGVHSGMPMRQARAMCPEALVIRGHSSNYMKHSDLVTEIVREAVPVCEKTSIDEFYADLSGMDRFYGCWDFSRELRQKVIRETGLPISFGLSTSKTVSKVATGEAKPSGNIRVDSGTERPFLGPLSIRKIPQVGTKTYQTLRNLGVRRIHTIQEMPVELMEQVLGQNGSAIWRKSHGI
;
A
#
# COMPACT_ATOMS: atom_id res chain seq x y z
N MET A 1 9.16 10.39 -42.43
CA MET A 1 9.39 10.98 -41.08
C MET A 1 9.79 9.84 -40.15
N LYS A 2 11.04 9.80 -39.71
CA LYS A 2 11.49 8.83 -38.71
C LYS A 2 10.98 9.29 -37.38
N THR A 3 9.98 8.60 -36.82
CA THR A 3 9.57 8.80 -35.42
C THR A 3 10.77 8.44 -34.54
N ASN A 4 11.29 9.43 -33.81
CA ASN A 4 12.28 9.20 -32.75
C ASN A 4 11.71 8.09 -31.83
N PRO A 5 12.54 7.12 -31.40
CA PRO A 5 12.12 6.15 -30.41
C PRO A 5 11.83 6.96 -29.12
N THR A 6 10.55 7.14 -28.82
CA THR A 6 10.13 7.67 -27.51
C THR A 6 10.78 6.81 -26.43
N SER A 7 11.46 7.45 -25.48
CA SER A 7 12.02 6.77 -24.31
C SER A 7 10.96 5.82 -23.74
N PRO A 8 11.33 4.61 -23.30
CA PRO A 8 10.35 3.65 -22.76
C PRO A 8 9.55 4.31 -21.66
N GLN A 9 8.24 4.21 -21.75
CA GLN A 9 7.35 4.76 -20.73
C GLN A 9 7.65 4.10 -19.39
N ARG A 10 7.79 4.89 -18.35
CA ARG A 10 8.06 4.37 -17.01
C ARG A 10 6.87 3.56 -16.51
N ALA A 11 7.13 2.36 -16.00
CA ALA A 11 6.11 1.45 -15.48
C ALA A 11 6.58 0.88 -14.13
N ILE A 12 6.07 1.44 -13.04
CA ILE A 12 6.39 1.05 -11.67
C ILE A 12 5.22 0.27 -11.10
N LEU A 13 5.48 -0.98 -10.74
CA LEU A 13 4.56 -1.86 -10.05
C LEU A 13 4.81 -1.76 -8.55
N HIS A 14 3.76 -1.57 -7.76
CA HIS A 14 3.78 -1.73 -6.31
C HIS A 14 2.87 -2.88 -5.92
N LEU A 15 3.39 -3.82 -5.14
CA LEU A 15 2.70 -5.01 -4.64
C LEU A 15 2.64 -4.94 -3.11
N ASP A 16 1.51 -5.32 -2.52
CA ASP A 16 1.33 -5.30 -1.06
C ASP A 16 0.37 -6.43 -0.65
N LEU A 17 0.84 -7.31 0.24
CA LEU A 17 0.07 -8.43 0.77
C LEU A 17 -1.08 -7.92 1.66
N ASP A 18 -2.29 -8.39 1.39
CA ASP A 18 -3.48 -7.93 2.10
C ASP A 18 -3.55 -8.50 3.51
N THR A 19 -3.63 -7.61 4.52
CA THR A 19 -3.67 -7.99 5.94
C THR A 19 -2.68 -9.12 6.27
N PHE A 20 -1.43 -8.97 5.84
CA PHE A 20 -0.43 -10.05 5.72
C PHE A 20 -0.40 -11.00 6.91
N PHE A 21 -0.19 -10.50 8.14
CA PHE A 21 -0.11 -11.36 9.32
C PHE A 21 -1.42 -12.14 9.57
N VAL A 22 -2.57 -11.48 9.39
CA VAL A 22 -3.87 -12.14 9.51
C VAL A 22 -4.04 -13.23 8.45
N SER A 23 -3.61 -12.94 7.22
CA SER A 23 -3.69 -13.90 6.11
C SER A 23 -2.82 -15.13 6.35
N VAL A 24 -1.62 -14.96 6.92
CA VAL A 24 -0.76 -16.07 7.34
C VAL A 24 -1.41 -16.92 8.45
N GLU A 25 -1.98 -16.30 9.49
CA GLU A 25 -2.68 -17.04 10.55
C GLU A 25 -3.88 -17.82 9.98
N ARG A 26 -4.63 -17.25 9.04
CA ARG A 26 -5.74 -17.92 8.35
C ARG A 26 -5.30 -19.10 7.47
N LEU A 27 -4.11 -19.06 6.89
CA LEU A 27 -3.54 -20.18 6.16
C LEU A 27 -3.20 -21.33 7.11
N MET A 28 -2.72 -21.02 8.32
CA MET A 28 -2.35 -21.99 9.33
C MET A 28 -3.57 -22.59 10.05
N ASP A 29 -4.60 -21.78 10.27
CA ASP A 29 -5.86 -22.21 10.89
C ASP A 29 -7.09 -21.65 10.14
N ARG A 30 -7.71 -22.49 9.33
CA ARG A 30 -8.88 -22.12 8.53
C ARG A 30 -10.12 -21.72 9.35
N ARG A 31 -10.17 -22.06 10.64
CA ARG A 31 -11.26 -21.64 11.54
C ARG A 31 -11.28 -20.14 11.77
N LEU A 32 -10.16 -19.47 11.50
CA LEU A 32 -10.00 -18.02 11.59
C LEU A 32 -10.59 -17.26 10.37
N ASN A 33 -11.02 -17.95 9.33
CA ASN A 33 -11.62 -17.32 8.16
C ASN A 33 -12.93 -16.61 8.54
N GLY A 34 -13.06 -15.35 8.11
CA GLY A 34 -14.23 -14.50 8.40
C GLY A 34 -14.34 -14.03 9.85
N GLN A 35 -13.43 -14.46 10.74
CA GLN A 35 -13.43 -13.98 12.12
C GLN A 35 -12.75 -12.60 12.23
N PRO A 36 -13.25 -11.70 13.11
CA PRO A 36 -12.55 -10.49 13.46
C PRO A 36 -11.29 -10.83 14.26
N ILE A 37 -10.12 -10.41 13.76
CA ILE A 37 -8.81 -10.78 14.31
C ILE A 37 -7.98 -9.54 14.60
N LEU A 38 -7.32 -9.54 15.75
CA LEU A 38 -6.29 -8.61 16.16
C LEU A 38 -4.98 -9.39 16.39
N ILE A 39 -3.89 -8.97 15.75
CA ILE A 39 -2.57 -9.55 15.98
C ILE A 39 -1.72 -8.55 16.74
N GLY A 40 -1.10 -9.00 17.84
CA GLY A 40 -0.25 -8.13 18.64
C GLY A 40 -0.06 -8.61 20.08
N GLY A 41 0.33 -7.68 20.94
CA GLY A 41 0.48 -7.95 22.37
C GLY A 41 -0.88 -8.23 23.03
N THR A 42 -0.99 -9.34 23.76
CA THR A 42 -2.27 -9.79 24.36
C THR A 42 -2.70 -9.01 25.61
N GLY A 43 -1.77 -8.28 26.26
CA GLY A 43 -2.07 -7.43 27.41
C GLY A 43 -2.60 -6.06 27.06
N ASP A 44 -3.19 -5.37 28.03
CA ASP A 44 -3.79 -4.02 27.85
C ASP A 44 -2.83 -2.94 27.33
N ARG A 45 -1.53 -3.09 27.64
CA ARG A 45 -0.44 -2.22 27.12
C ARG A 45 0.06 -2.65 25.75
N GLY A 46 -0.50 -3.71 25.17
CA GLY A 46 -0.17 -4.19 23.84
C GLY A 46 -0.60 -3.20 22.76
N VAL A 47 0.02 -3.34 21.58
CA VAL A 47 -0.29 -2.58 20.38
C VAL A 47 -0.74 -3.55 19.29
N VAL A 48 -1.74 -3.15 18.51
CA VAL A 48 -2.19 -3.89 17.32
C VAL A 48 -1.10 -3.82 16.25
N ALA A 49 -0.44 -4.93 15.98
CA ALA A 49 0.53 -5.05 14.90
C ALA A 49 -0.16 -5.17 13.54
N ALA A 50 -1.22 -5.99 13.48
CA ALA A 50 -2.08 -6.14 12.30
C ALA A 50 -3.52 -6.43 12.74
N CYS A 51 -4.46 -6.16 11.85
CA CYS A 51 -5.88 -6.43 12.10
C CYS A 51 -6.59 -6.81 10.79
N SER A 52 -7.63 -7.65 10.92
CA SER A 52 -8.43 -8.13 9.81
C SER A 52 -9.35 -7.04 9.25
N TYR A 53 -9.89 -7.24 8.05
CA TYR A 53 -10.87 -6.30 7.47
C TYR A 53 -12.16 -6.23 8.30
N GLU A 54 -12.55 -7.32 8.92
CA GLU A 54 -13.70 -7.36 9.83
C GLU A 54 -13.50 -6.38 10.99
N THR A 55 -12.34 -6.35 11.63
CA THR A 55 -12.04 -5.39 12.71
C THR A 55 -11.86 -3.96 12.21
N ARG A 56 -11.33 -3.78 10.98
CA ARG A 56 -11.21 -2.45 10.36
C ARG A 56 -12.56 -1.79 10.13
N ALA A 57 -13.63 -2.55 9.89
CA ALA A 57 -14.98 -2.04 9.76
C ALA A 57 -15.47 -1.31 11.04
N PHE A 58 -14.92 -1.68 12.20
CA PHE A 58 -15.16 -1.00 13.48
C PHE A 58 -14.19 0.17 13.74
N GLY A 59 -13.35 0.54 12.77
CA GLY A 59 -12.38 1.63 12.89
C GLY A 59 -11.05 1.22 13.53
N VAL A 60 -10.82 -0.08 13.77
CA VAL A 60 -9.55 -0.58 14.31
C VAL A 60 -8.46 -0.51 13.22
N HIS A 61 -7.24 -0.16 13.61
CA HIS A 61 -6.09 -0.07 12.71
C HIS A 61 -4.78 -0.48 13.40
N SER A 62 -3.77 -0.81 12.62
CA SER A 62 -2.42 -1.08 13.11
C SER A 62 -1.85 0.16 13.85
N GLY A 63 -1.11 -0.08 14.92
CA GLY A 63 -0.59 0.97 15.80
C GLY A 63 -1.56 1.42 16.89
N MET A 64 -2.81 0.95 16.89
CA MET A 64 -3.80 1.26 17.93
C MET A 64 -3.46 0.51 19.24
N PRO A 65 -3.66 1.13 20.43
CA PRO A 65 -3.58 0.40 21.70
C PRO A 65 -4.55 -0.78 21.74
N MET A 66 -4.10 -1.95 22.19
CA MET A 66 -4.91 -3.18 22.21
C MET A 66 -6.20 -3.01 23.04
N ARG A 67 -6.12 -2.30 24.18
CA ARG A 67 -7.29 -1.98 25.00
C ARG A 67 -8.36 -1.21 24.21
N GLN A 68 -7.94 -0.23 23.41
CA GLN A 68 -8.88 0.54 22.59
C GLN A 68 -9.48 -0.32 21.47
N ALA A 69 -8.66 -1.12 20.79
CA ALA A 69 -9.12 -2.02 19.73
C ALA A 69 -10.15 -3.03 20.23
N ARG A 70 -9.94 -3.62 21.42
CA ARG A 70 -10.92 -4.51 22.07
C ARG A 70 -12.22 -3.81 22.45
N ALA A 71 -12.14 -2.56 22.88
CA ALA A 71 -13.35 -1.79 23.20
C ALA A 71 -14.18 -1.48 21.95
N MET A 72 -13.52 -1.30 20.78
CA MET A 72 -14.20 -1.05 19.50
C MET A 72 -14.75 -2.31 18.84
N CYS A 73 -14.13 -3.46 19.05
CA CYS A 73 -14.53 -4.77 18.51
C CYS A 73 -14.35 -5.84 19.60
N PRO A 74 -15.30 -5.97 20.55
CA PRO A 74 -15.20 -6.89 21.69
C PRO A 74 -15.12 -8.36 21.30
N GLU A 75 -15.73 -8.75 20.18
CA GLU A 75 -15.72 -10.10 19.66
C GLU A 75 -14.42 -10.49 18.95
N ALA A 76 -13.48 -9.55 18.79
CA ALA A 76 -12.25 -9.82 18.08
C ALA A 76 -11.34 -10.83 18.81
N LEU A 77 -10.90 -11.82 18.07
CA LEU A 77 -9.90 -12.79 18.55
C LEU A 77 -8.52 -12.11 18.59
N VAL A 78 -7.88 -12.12 19.75
CA VAL A 78 -6.51 -11.58 19.90
C VAL A 78 -5.51 -12.72 19.81
N ILE A 79 -4.67 -12.65 18.78
CA ILE A 79 -3.63 -13.64 18.49
C ILE A 79 -2.26 -13.03 18.74
N ARG A 80 -1.41 -13.74 19.47
CA ARG A 80 0.00 -13.41 19.59
C ARG A 80 0.70 -13.84 18.30
N GLY A 81 1.23 -12.84 17.55
CA GLY A 81 1.87 -13.11 16.26
C GLY A 81 3.12 -14.00 16.36
N HIS A 82 3.36 -14.80 15.32
CA HIS A 82 4.48 -15.70 15.18
C HIS A 82 5.45 -15.19 14.10
N SER A 83 6.42 -14.36 14.48
CA SER A 83 7.33 -13.69 13.54
C SER A 83 8.07 -14.63 12.59
N SER A 84 8.45 -15.83 13.06
CA SER A 84 9.13 -16.83 12.21
C SER A 84 8.27 -17.33 11.06
N ASN A 85 6.94 -17.49 11.27
CA ASN A 85 6.02 -17.90 10.22
C ASN A 85 5.81 -16.76 9.21
N TYR A 86 5.72 -15.52 9.69
CA TYR A 86 5.60 -14.36 8.80
C TYR A 86 6.84 -14.20 7.91
N MET A 87 8.03 -14.36 8.48
CA MET A 87 9.27 -14.32 7.69
C MET A 87 9.29 -15.38 6.60
N LYS A 88 8.98 -16.64 6.94
CA LYS A 88 8.93 -17.73 5.95
C LYS A 88 7.99 -17.44 4.78
N HIS A 89 6.78 -16.96 5.07
CA HIS A 89 5.82 -16.62 4.01
C HIS A 89 6.25 -15.40 3.20
N SER A 90 6.85 -14.40 3.85
CA SER A 90 7.44 -13.25 3.17
C SER A 90 8.58 -13.64 2.23
N ASP A 91 9.42 -14.59 2.63
CA ASP A 91 10.54 -15.07 1.83
C ASP A 91 10.04 -15.83 0.60
N LEU A 92 9.03 -16.70 0.73
CA LEU A 92 8.39 -17.36 -0.40
C LEU A 92 7.85 -16.35 -1.44
N VAL A 93 7.11 -15.34 -0.99
CA VAL A 93 6.62 -14.29 -1.90
C VAL A 93 7.79 -13.52 -2.52
N THR A 94 8.84 -13.27 -1.74
CA THR A 94 10.03 -12.54 -2.22
C THR A 94 10.72 -13.29 -3.35
N GLU A 95 10.87 -14.61 -3.24
CA GLU A 95 11.45 -15.47 -4.28
C GLU A 95 10.62 -15.41 -5.56
N ILE A 96 9.29 -15.62 -5.45
CA ILE A 96 8.39 -15.56 -6.61
C ILE A 96 8.48 -14.21 -7.33
N VAL A 97 8.48 -13.10 -6.58
CA VAL A 97 8.54 -11.76 -7.18
C VAL A 97 9.91 -11.53 -7.82
N ARG A 98 11.03 -11.86 -7.15
CA ARG A 98 12.37 -11.65 -7.66
C ARG A 98 12.69 -12.48 -8.91
N GLU A 99 12.16 -13.69 -9.01
CA GLU A 99 12.30 -14.51 -10.21
C GLU A 99 11.54 -13.94 -11.41
N ALA A 100 10.44 -13.24 -11.16
CA ALA A 100 9.56 -12.77 -12.22
C ALA A 100 9.97 -11.40 -12.80
N VAL A 101 10.61 -10.52 -12.00
CA VAL A 101 10.87 -9.13 -12.41
C VAL A 101 12.37 -8.83 -12.47
N PRO A 102 12.80 -7.98 -13.43
CA PRO A 102 14.23 -7.68 -13.60
C PRO A 102 14.81 -6.87 -12.44
N VAL A 103 14.02 -5.97 -11.85
CA VAL A 103 14.44 -5.12 -10.73
C VAL A 103 13.34 -5.12 -9.66
N CYS A 104 13.68 -5.59 -8.47
CA CYS A 104 12.79 -5.67 -7.32
C CYS A 104 13.39 -4.98 -6.11
N GLU A 105 12.63 -4.11 -5.47
CA GLU A 105 12.94 -3.48 -4.19
C GLU A 105 11.91 -3.95 -3.15
N LYS A 106 12.35 -4.72 -2.16
CA LYS A 106 11.55 -5.11 -1.00
C LYS A 106 11.65 -4.00 0.05
N THR A 107 10.57 -3.29 0.31
CA THR A 107 10.54 -2.14 1.24
C THR A 107 10.10 -2.52 2.64
N SER A 108 9.34 -3.61 2.77
CA SER A 108 8.94 -4.19 4.06
C SER A 108 8.78 -5.70 3.95
N ILE A 109 8.27 -6.33 4.99
CA ILE A 109 7.99 -7.77 5.02
C ILE A 109 6.88 -8.17 4.03
N ASP A 110 6.04 -7.23 3.61
CA ASP A 110 4.83 -7.45 2.82
C ASP A 110 4.71 -6.53 1.58
N GLU A 111 5.67 -5.60 1.37
CA GLU A 111 5.63 -4.62 0.28
C GLU A 111 6.83 -4.73 -0.67
N PHE A 112 6.54 -4.61 -1.96
CA PHE A 112 7.54 -4.67 -3.03
C PHE A 112 7.29 -3.59 -4.08
N TYR A 113 8.37 -3.05 -4.64
CA TYR A 113 8.34 -2.31 -5.90
C TYR A 113 9.09 -3.08 -6.97
N ALA A 114 8.58 -3.04 -8.19
CA ALA A 114 9.27 -3.54 -9.36
C ALA A 114 9.25 -2.50 -10.48
N ASP A 115 10.38 -2.34 -11.16
CA ASP A 115 10.48 -1.51 -12.36
C ASP A 115 10.28 -2.40 -13.59
N LEU A 116 9.14 -2.22 -14.26
CA LEU A 116 8.75 -2.94 -15.47
C LEU A 116 8.97 -2.09 -16.73
N SER A 117 9.66 -0.94 -16.61
CA SER A 117 9.88 -0.02 -17.74
C SER A 117 10.57 -0.72 -18.90
N GLY A 118 10.02 -0.60 -20.09
CA GLY A 118 10.51 -1.25 -21.30
C GLY A 118 10.00 -2.67 -21.54
N MET A 119 9.33 -3.30 -20.58
CA MET A 119 8.73 -4.63 -20.79
C MET A 119 7.52 -4.58 -21.74
N ASP A 120 6.85 -3.43 -21.89
CA ASP A 120 5.73 -3.26 -22.83
C ASP A 120 6.07 -3.58 -24.30
N ARG A 121 7.36 -3.63 -24.64
CA ARG A 121 7.82 -4.05 -25.99
C ARG A 121 7.62 -5.54 -26.25
N PHE A 122 7.52 -6.35 -25.19
CA PHE A 122 7.47 -7.81 -25.25
C PHE A 122 6.20 -8.35 -24.62
N TYR A 123 5.75 -7.74 -23.53
CA TYR A 123 4.58 -8.11 -22.74
C TYR A 123 3.91 -6.84 -22.24
N GLY A 124 2.60 -6.80 -22.23
CA GLY A 124 1.88 -5.70 -21.59
C GLY A 124 2.17 -5.69 -20.09
N CYS A 125 2.75 -4.61 -19.55
CA CYS A 125 3.07 -4.50 -18.11
C CYS A 125 1.86 -4.77 -17.23
N TRP A 126 0.66 -4.42 -17.68
CA TRP A 126 -0.58 -4.68 -16.95
C TRP A 126 -0.91 -6.16 -16.84
N ASP A 127 -0.90 -6.89 -17.96
CA ASP A 127 -1.23 -8.31 -17.99
C ASP A 127 -0.17 -9.12 -17.24
N PHE A 128 1.11 -8.78 -17.42
CA PHE A 128 2.20 -9.33 -16.62
C PHE A 128 1.97 -9.16 -15.13
N SER A 129 1.58 -7.95 -14.68
CA SER A 129 1.33 -7.68 -13.25
C SER A 129 0.15 -8.51 -12.71
N ARG A 130 -0.88 -8.72 -13.53
CA ARG A 130 -2.02 -9.60 -13.18
C ARG A 130 -1.59 -11.06 -13.07
N GLU A 131 -0.78 -11.54 -13.99
CA GLU A 131 -0.24 -12.90 -13.97
C GLU A 131 0.67 -13.13 -12.77
N LEU A 132 1.57 -12.18 -12.47
CA LEU A 132 2.41 -12.24 -11.27
C LEU A 132 1.57 -12.29 -10.00
N ARG A 133 0.54 -11.44 -9.90
CA ARG A 133 -0.40 -11.49 -8.77
C ARG A 133 -1.04 -12.86 -8.64
N GLN A 134 -1.53 -13.44 -9.73
CA GLN A 134 -2.16 -14.77 -9.71
C GLN A 134 -1.15 -15.88 -9.36
N LYS A 135 0.11 -15.76 -9.82
CA LYS A 135 1.19 -16.68 -9.45
C LYS A 135 1.40 -16.66 -7.93
N VAL A 136 1.54 -15.47 -7.32
CA VAL A 136 1.72 -15.33 -5.87
C VAL A 136 0.54 -15.98 -5.12
N ILE A 137 -0.70 -15.66 -5.49
CA ILE A 137 -1.90 -16.22 -4.83
C ILE A 137 -1.93 -17.74 -4.95
N ARG A 138 -1.68 -18.28 -6.13
CA ARG A 138 -1.72 -19.73 -6.40
C ARG A 138 -0.65 -20.49 -5.63
N GLU A 139 0.57 -19.95 -5.55
CA GLU A 139 1.71 -20.65 -4.96
C GLU A 139 1.81 -20.48 -3.44
N THR A 140 1.29 -19.37 -2.90
CA THR A 140 1.39 -19.08 -1.46
C THR A 140 0.06 -19.10 -0.72
N GLY A 141 -1.07 -19.01 -1.42
CA GLY A 141 -2.39 -18.81 -0.82
C GLY A 141 -2.62 -17.40 -0.24
N LEU A 142 -1.64 -16.50 -0.32
CA LEU A 142 -1.72 -15.16 0.26
C LEU A 142 -2.41 -14.19 -0.69
N PRO A 143 -3.42 -13.43 -0.22
CA PRO A 143 -4.03 -12.37 -1.00
C PRO A 143 -3.06 -11.20 -1.14
N ILE A 144 -2.96 -10.67 -2.36
CA ILE A 144 -2.08 -9.56 -2.69
C ILE A 144 -2.78 -8.57 -3.61
N SER A 145 -2.60 -7.29 -3.35
CA SER A 145 -3.09 -6.18 -4.19
C SER A 145 -1.92 -5.48 -4.87
N PHE A 146 -2.19 -4.86 -6.03
CA PHE A 146 -1.17 -4.07 -6.70
C PHE A 146 -1.69 -2.80 -7.36
N GLY A 147 -0.78 -1.84 -7.53
CA GLY A 147 -0.95 -0.65 -8.35
C GLY A 147 0.17 -0.55 -9.38
N LEU A 148 -0.17 -0.22 -10.61
CA LEU A 148 0.77 0.03 -11.70
C LEU A 148 0.65 1.47 -12.17
N SER A 149 1.76 2.22 -12.19
CA SER A 149 1.80 3.60 -12.65
C SER A 149 3.22 4.03 -13.05
N THR A 150 3.42 5.32 -13.29
CA THR A 150 4.71 5.89 -13.71
C THR A 150 5.63 6.23 -12.53
N SER A 151 5.14 6.24 -11.29
CA SER A 151 5.94 6.57 -10.11
C SER A 151 5.61 5.69 -8.91
N LYS A 152 6.57 5.52 -8.00
CA LYS A 152 6.40 4.78 -6.75
C LYS A 152 5.25 5.34 -5.91
N THR A 153 5.09 6.66 -5.87
CA THR A 153 4.04 7.32 -5.10
C THR A 153 2.67 6.91 -5.59
N VAL A 154 2.42 7.05 -6.89
CA VAL A 154 1.10 6.75 -7.48
C VAL A 154 0.79 5.27 -7.42
N SER A 155 1.77 4.41 -7.72
CA SER A 155 1.59 2.95 -7.63
C SER A 155 1.20 2.50 -6.21
N LYS A 156 1.86 3.06 -5.17
CA LYS A 156 1.52 2.76 -3.77
C LYS A 156 0.12 3.23 -3.39
N VAL A 157 -0.25 4.44 -3.80
CA VAL A 157 -1.61 4.96 -3.56
C VAL A 157 -2.64 4.10 -4.29
N ALA A 158 -2.37 3.74 -5.55
CA ALA A 158 -3.23 2.87 -6.34
C ALA A 158 -3.40 1.49 -5.69
N THR A 159 -2.33 0.88 -5.16
CA THR A 159 -2.43 -0.36 -4.38
C THR A 159 -3.33 -0.20 -3.16
N GLY A 160 -3.18 0.91 -2.43
CA GLY A 160 -4.01 1.20 -1.26
C GLY A 160 -5.50 1.36 -1.57
N GLU A 161 -5.83 1.95 -2.73
CA GLU A 161 -7.21 2.08 -3.22
C GLU A 161 -7.75 0.76 -3.82
N ALA A 162 -6.85 -0.12 -4.28
CA ALA A 162 -7.23 -1.43 -4.83
C ALA A 162 -7.57 -2.47 -3.75
N LYS A 163 -7.12 -2.29 -2.50
CA LYS A 163 -7.35 -3.25 -1.41
C LYS A 163 -8.83 -3.35 -1.02
N PRO A 164 -9.35 -4.54 -0.69
CA PRO A 164 -8.67 -5.84 -0.66
C PRO A 164 -8.64 -6.54 -2.03
N SER A 165 -7.60 -7.33 -2.24
CA SER A 165 -7.49 -8.31 -3.33
C SER A 165 -7.74 -7.74 -4.73
N GLY A 166 -7.38 -6.48 -4.94
CA GLY A 166 -7.64 -5.73 -6.16
C GLY A 166 -6.39 -5.28 -6.89
N ASN A 167 -6.61 -4.58 -7.99
CA ASN A 167 -5.55 -3.99 -8.79
C ASN A 167 -6.05 -2.73 -9.50
N ILE A 168 -5.20 -1.71 -9.56
CA ILE A 168 -5.48 -0.43 -10.23
C ILE A 168 -4.29 -0.08 -11.11
N ARG A 169 -4.60 0.33 -12.36
CA ARG A 169 -3.67 0.97 -13.28
C ARG A 169 -3.96 2.47 -13.33
N VAL A 170 -2.91 3.27 -13.23
CA VAL A 170 -2.96 4.73 -13.42
C VAL A 170 -2.04 5.07 -14.57
N ASP A 171 -2.62 5.43 -15.70
CA ASP A 171 -1.89 5.71 -16.93
C ASP A 171 -1.10 7.03 -16.85
N SER A 172 -0.03 7.12 -17.64
CA SER A 172 0.76 8.36 -17.75
C SER A 172 -0.10 9.55 -18.15
N GLY A 173 0.09 10.65 -17.41
CA GLY A 173 -0.70 11.89 -17.60
C GLY A 173 -2.02 11.90 -16.83
N THR A 174 -2.41 10.80 -16.18
CA THR A 174 -3.64 10.71 -15.36
C THR A 174 -3.37 10.67 -13.86
N GLU A 175 -2.10 10.76 -13.44
CA GLU A 175 -1.69 10.66 -12.05
C GLU A 175 -2.33 11.74 -11.17
N ARG A 176 -2.28 12.98 -11.64
CA ARG A 176 -2.83 14.12 -10.93
C ARG A 176 -4.35 14.05 -10.78
N PRO A 177 -5.15 13.79 -11.83
CA PRO A 177 -6.59 13.53 -11.73
C PRO A 177 -6.94 12.35 -10.81
N PHE A 178 -6.15 11.26 -10.85
CA PHE A 178 -6.35 10.10 -9.98
C PHE A 178 -6.15 10.46 -8.49
N LEU A 179 -5.08 11.17 -8.18
CA LEU A 179 -4.76 11.55 -6.80
C LEU A 179 -5.70 12.62 -6.25
N GLY A 180 -6.11 13.59 -7.07
CA GLY A 180 -6.81 14.80 -6.65
C GLY A 180 -8.00 14.60 -5.72
N PRO A 181 -8.98 13.72 -6.02
CA PRO A 181 -10.15 13.48 -5.17
C PRO A 181 -9.84 12.75 -3.86
N LEU A 182 -8.66 12.18 -3.71
CA LEU A 182 -8.30 11.38 -2.53
C LEU A 182 -8.00 12.27 -1.31
N SER A 183 -8.15 11.67 -0.13
CA SER A 183 -7.73 12.31 1.12
C SER A 183 -6.22 12.53 1.14
N ILE A 184 -5.78 13.66 1.70
CA ILE A 184 -4.35 13.94 1.92
C ILE A 184 -3.64 12.84 2.75
N ARG A 185 -4.38 12.05 3.54
CA ARG A 185 -3.83 10.87 4.26
C ARG A 185 -3.27 9.79 3.34
N LYS A 186 -3.70 9.77 2.07
CA LYS A 186 -3.25 8.78 1.09
C LYS A 186 -1.86 9.07 0.54
N ILE A 187 -1.37 10.29 0.70
CA ILE A 187 0.00 10.66 0.30
C ILE A 187 0.99 9.95 1.26
N PRO A 188 1.92 9.14 0.74
CA PRO A 188 2.97 8.53 1.55
C PRO A 188 3.77 9.57 2.34
N GLN A 189 4.03 9.28 3.63
CA GLN A 189 4.68 10.16 4.60
C GLN A 189 3.78 11.28 5.19
N VAL A 190 2.51 11.38 4.84
CA VAL A 190 1.55 12.19 5.59
C VAL A 190 1.10 11.42 6.82
N GLY A 191 1.85 11.56 7.90
CA GLY A 191 1.52 11.00 9.21
C GLY A 191 0.49 11.86 9.96
N THR A 192 0.12 11.43 11.17
CA THR A 192 -0.95 12.06 11.97
C THR A 192 -0.70 13.57 12.20
N LYS A 193 0.55 13.97 12.53
CA LYS A 193 0.87 15.38 12.77
C LYS A 193 0.69 16.24 11.52
N THR A 194 1.29 15.83 10.40
CA THR A 194 1.16 16.52 9.11
C THR A 194 -0.29 16.60 8.65
N TYR A 195 -1.02 15.50 8.79
CA TYR A 195 -2.45 15.47 8.49
C TYR A 195 -3.23 16.49 9.31
N GLN A 196 -2.99 16.56 10.62
CA GLN A 196 -3.67 17.51 11.51
C GLN A 196 -3.33 18.96 11.15
N THR A 197 -2.06 19.27 10.88
CA THR A 197 -1.64 20.61 10.44
C THR A 197 -2.37 21.03 9.17
N LEU A 198 -2.38 20.20 8.15
CA LEU A 198 -3.06 20.50 6.89
C LEU A 198 -4.60 20.62 7.08
N ARG A 199 -5.18 19.75 7.90
CA ARG A 199 -6.62 19.81 8.24
C ARG A 199 -7.01 21.10 8.92
N ASN A 200 -6.21 21.61 9.84
CA ASN A 200 -6.45 22.87 10.55
C ASN A 200 -6.43 24.07 9.58
N LEU A 201 -5.71 23.96 8.46
CA LEU A 201 -5.69 24.94 7.35
C LEU A 201 -6.83 24.72 6.33
N GLY A 202 -7.75 23.77 6.60
CA GLY A 202 -8.85 23.47 5.69
C GLY A 202 -8.49 22.50 4.55
N VAL A 203 -7.23 22.06 4.45
CA VAL A 203 -6.77 21.14 3.39
C VAL A 203 -7.18 19.70 3.72
N ARG A 204 -8.10 19.15 2.94
CA ARG A 204 -8.67 17.81 3.15
C ARG A 204 -8.38 16.84 2.00
N ARG A 205 -8.29 17.35 0.79
CA ARG A 205 -8.10 16.59 -0.45
C ARG A 205 -6.78 16.94 -1.11
N ILE A 206 -6.25 16.00 -1.89
CA ILE A 206 -4.96 16.16 -2.56
C ILE A 206 -5.03 17.28 -3.60
N HIS A 207 -6.14 17.44 -4.33
CA HIS A 207 -6.29 18.51 -5.32
C HIS A 207 -6.02 19.91 -4.73
N THR A 208 -6.38 20.14 -3.46
CA THR A 208 -6.09 21.44 -2.82
C THR A 208 -4.59 21.68 -2.73
N ILE A 209 -3.78 20.64 -2.43
CA ILE A 209 -2.31 20.77 -2.45
C ILE A 209 -1.80 20.97 -3.89
N GLN A 210 -2.43 20.33 -4.87
CA GLN A 210 -2.05 20.47 -6.29
C GLN A 210 -2.27 21.88 -6.83
N GLU A 211 -3.15 22.65 -6.21
CA GLU A 211 -3.46 24.05 -6.57
C GLU A 211 -2.63 25.07 -5.79
N MET A 212 -1.96 24.63 -4.71
CA MET A 212 -1.11 25.50 -3.89
C MET A 212 0.28 25.70 -4.54
N PRO A 213 0.88 26.91 -4.41
CA PRO A 213 2.30 27.11 -4.68
C PRO A 213 3.15 26.22 -3.75
N VAL A 214 4.26 25.71 -4.27
CA VAL A 214 5.18 24.88 -3.47
C VAL A 214 5.75 25.64 -2.28
N GLU A 215 5.99 26.93 -2.44
CA GLU A 215 6.51 27.83 -1.41
C GLU A 215 5.59 27.91 -0.19
N LEU A 216 4.27 27.89 -0.41
CA LEU A 216 3.29 27.86 0.68
C LEU A 216 3.37 26.55 1.46
N MET A 217 3.53 25.43 0.76
CA MET A 217 3.71 24.13 1.41
C MET A 217 5.01 24.06 2.22
N GLU A 218 6.08 24.71 1.73
CA GLU A 218 7.36 24.80 2.45
C GLU A 218 7.26 25.70 3.69
N GLN A 219 6.52 26.80 3.62
CA GLN A 219 6.25 27.64 4.79
C GLN A 219 5.49 26.90 5.89
N VAL A 220 4.53 26.06 5.51
CA VAL A 220 3.67 25.33 6.45
C VAL A 220 4.36 24.10 7.05
N LEU A 221 5.12 23.35 6.25
CA LEU A 221 5.64 22.02 6.62
C LEU A 221 7.17 21.90 6.55
N GLY A 222 7.87 22.99 6.27
CA GLY A 222 9.32 22.98 6.05
C GLY A 222 9.72 22.14 4.84
N GLN A 223 10.87 21.48 4.90
CA GLN A 223 11.36 20.61 3.82
C GLN A 223 10.39 19.47 3.43
N ASN A 224 9.55 19.01 4.34
CA ASN A 224 8.53 18.02 4.03
C ASN A 224 7.42 18.57 3.12
N GLY A 225 7.24 19.88 3.08
CA GLY A 225 6.22 20.53 2.26
C GLY A 225 6.43 20.32 0.77
N SER A 226 7.64 20.56 0.26
CA SER A 226 7.96 20.33 -1.14
C SER A 226 7.89 18.85 -1.53
N ALA A 227 8.29 17.93 -0.64
CA ALA A 227 8.18 16.50 -0.88
C ALA A 227 6.71 16.06 -0.99
N ILE A 228 5.83 16.54 -0.11
CA ILE A 228 4.39 16.24 -0.15
C ILE A 228 3.75 16.88 -1.39
N TRP A 229 4.14 18.10 -1.74
CA TRP A 229 3.67 18.77 -2.95
C TRP A 229 4.01 17.98 -4.22
N ARG A 230 5.28 17.54 -4.38
CA ARG A 230 5.68 16.67 -5.51
C ARG A 230 4.85 15.38 -5.55
N LYS A 231 4.71 14.72 -4.42
CA LYS A 231 3.90 13.48 -4.33
C LYS A 231 2.43 13.72 -4.68
N SER A 232 1.86 14.87 -4.35
CA SER A 232 0.50 15.22 -4.73
C SER A 232 0.32 15.36 -6.26
N HIS A 233 1.41 15.64 -6.97
CA HIS A 233 1.45 15.72 -8.44
C HIS A 233 1.84 14.39 -9.11
N GLY A 234 2.10 13.33 -8.33
CA GLY A 234 2.50 12.04 -8.87
C GLY A 234 4.00 11.91 -9.19
N ILE A 235 4.82 12.87 -8.72
CA ILE A 235 6.26 12.94 -8.98
C ILE A 235 7.05 12.30 -7.84
#